data_e8fdb161015e6ca7755dfd326a970280
#
_entry.id   e8fdb161015e6ca7755dfd326a970280
#
_cell.length_a   1.000
_cell.length_b   1.000
_cell.length_c   1.000
_cell.angle_alpha   90.00
_cell.angle_beta   90.00
_cell.angle_gamma   90.00
#
_symmetry.space_group_name_H-M   'P 1'
#
loop_
_entity.id
_entity.type
_entity.pdbx_description
1 polymer ?
#
loop_
_entity_poly.entity_id
_entity_poly.type
_entity_poly.pdbx_seq_one_letter_code
_entity_poly.pdbx_strand_id
1 'polypeptide(L)'
;MGKRQIRHEVIREVIRGRGVKTQQDLVDALSARGFRCTQATVSRDVQEIGLVKGANGCYVLAEELRLQRMISELVVDAAAAGHLVVVHTMGGSASSLAAAIDESRLMGVLGTVAGDDTVFIAVDTEEHVARVLALFMGLIGQN
;
A
#
# COMPACT_ATOMS: atom_id res chain seq x y z
N MET A 1 -9.48 14.57 15.85
CA MET A 1 -8.27 13.76 15.58
C MET A 1 -7.12 14.31 16.41
N GLY A 2 -6.45 13.46 17.18
CA GLY A 2 -5.32 13.90 18.01
C GLY A 2 -4.06 14.20 17.18
N LYS A 3 -3.14 14.98 17.77
CA LYS A 3 -1.87 15.35 17.11
C LYS A 3 -1.08 14.14 16.61
N ARG A 4 -1.07 13.04 17.37
CA ARG A 4 -0.42 11.79 16.99
C ARG A 4 -1.03 11.19 15.73
N GLN A 5 -2.35 11.15 15.63
CA GLN A 5 -3.03 10.60 14.46
C GLN A 5 -2.76 11.44 13.21
N ILE A 6 -2.77 12.76 13.34
CA ILE A 6 -2.43 13.67 12.25
C ILE A 6 -0.99 13.44 11.80
N ARG A 7 -0.07 13.30 12.73
CA ARG A 7 1.34 13.02 12.42
C ARG A 7 1.49 11.68 11.69
N HIS A 8 0.77 10.63 12.12
CA HIS A 8 0.79 9.32 11.45
C HIS A 8 0.30 9.41 10.01
N GLU A 9 -0.76 10.19 9.74
CA GLU A 9 -1.23 10.41 8.37
C GLU A 9 -0.18 11.12 7.52
N VAL A 10 0.48 12.14 8.08
CA VAL A 10 1.56 12.85 7.38
C VAL A 10 2.74 11.92 7.10
N ILE A 11 3.11 11.05 8.04
CA ILE A 11 4.17 10.06 7.81
C ILE A 11 3.79 9.12 6.66
N ARG A 12 2.55 8.63 6.61
CA ARG A 12 2.08 7.79 5.50
C ARG A 12 2.21 8.50 4.15
N GLU A 13 1.85 9.77 4.08
CA GLU A 13 2.00 10.58 2.86
C GLU A 13 3.47 10.72 2.46
N VAL A 14 4.34 11.02 3.43
CA VAL A 14 5.78 11.15 3.19
C VAL A 14 6.37 9.85 2.64
N ILE A 15 5.99 8.71 3.22
CA ILE A 15 6.46 7.39 2.79
C ILE A 15 5.99 7.08 1.35
N ARG A 16 4.75 7.41 1.02
CA ARG A 16 4.22 7.22 -0.35
C ARG A 16 4.93 8.10 -1.38
N GLY A 17 5.46 9.22 -0.97
CA GLY A 17 6.27 10.11 -1.82
C GLY A 17 7.64 9.55 -2.21
N ARG A 18 8.09 8.48 -1.55
CA ARG A 18 9.32 7.71 -1.78
C ARG A 18 10.62 8.39 -1.33
N GLY A 19 11.65 7.60 -1.20
CA GLY A 19 13.03 8.06 -0.96
C GLY A 19 13.40 8.23 0.51
N VAL A 20 12.55 7.87 1.45
CA VAL A 20 12.86 7.96 2.88
C VAL A 20 13.58 6.69 3.32
N LYS A 21 14.84 6.84 3.69
CA LYS A 21 15.72 5.70 4.04
C LYS A 21 16.02 5.61 5.54
N THR A 22 15.94 6.73 6.26
CA THR A 22 16.34 6.80 7.68
C THR A 22 15.26 7.46 8.50
N GLN A 23 15.31 7.25 9.82
CA GLN A 23 14.45 7.97 10.76
C GLN A 23 14.74 9.48 10.74
N GLN A 24 15.98 9.86 10.52
CA GLN A 24 16.35 11.28 10.38
C GLN A 24 15.68 11.91 9.16
N ASP A 25 15.60 11.20 8.05
CA ASP A 25 14.85 11.66 6.88
C ASP A 25 13.38 11.93 7.21
N LEU A 26 12.77 11.09 8.05
CA LEU A 26 11.41 11.31 8.52
C LEU A 26 11.29 12.52 9.42
N VAL A 27 12.22 12.70 10.36
CA VAL A 27 12.26 13.88 11.23
C VAL A 27 12.34 15.16 10.38
N ASP A 28 13.22 15.18 9.38
CA ASP A 28 13.41 16.32 8.49
C ASP A 28 12.16 16.59 7.64
N ALA A 29 11.56 15.57 7.09
CA ALA A 29 10.34 15.69 6.29
C ALA A 29 9.14 16.19 7.12
N LEU A 30 9.02 15.73 8.36
CA LEU A 30 7.99 16.20 9.29
C LEU A 30 8.21 17.66 9.68
N SER A 31 9.45 18.03 9.95
CA SER A 31 9.82 19.40 10.27
C SER A 31 9.46 20.36 9.13
N ALA A 32 9.72 19.97 7.89
CA ALA A 32 9.36 20.74 6.70
C ALA A 32 7.84 20.96 6.56
N ARG A 33 7.04 20.11 7.20
CA ARG A 33 5.57 20.20 7.22
C ARG A 33 5.01 20.79 8.52
N GLY A 34 5.88 21.38 9.34
CA GLY A 34 5.48 22.03 10.59
C GLY A 34 5.35 21.11 11.80
N PHE A 35 5.79 19.86 11.70
CA PHE A 35 5.79 18.91 12.82
C PHE A 35 7.18 18.76 13.41
N ARG A 36 7.40 19.38 14.57
CA ARG A 36 8.67 19.25 15.29
C ARG A 36 8.60 18.01 16.19
N CYS A 37 9.38 17.00 15.85
CA CYS A 37 9.42 15.74 16.56
C CYS A 37 10.85 15.36 16.89
N THR A 38 11.04 14.69 18.02
CA THR A 38 12.32 14.06 18.34
C THR A 38 12.46 12.74 17.58
N GLN A 39 13.70 12.27 17.43
CA GLN A 39 13.97 10.97 16.84
C GLN A 39 13.28 9.84 17.64
N ALA A 40 13.22 9.97 18.97
CA ALA A 40 12.53 8.99 19.83
C ALA A 40 11.05 8.89 19.49
N THR A 41 10.38 10.02 19.27
CA THR A 41 8.97 10.06 18.85
C THR A 41 8.76 9.40 17.50
N VAL A 42 9.62 9.73 16.53
CA VAL A 42 9.56 9.15 15.17
C VAL A 42 9.84 7.65 15.22
N SER A 43 10.78 7.19 16.04
CA SER A 43 11.06 5.76 16.22
C SER A 43 9.85 4.98 16.71
N ARG A 44 9.09 5.55 17.65
CA ARG A 44 7.83 4.94 18.12
C ARG A 44 6.77 4.94 17.02
N ASP A 45 6.65 6.04 16.30
CA ASP A 45 5.70 6.13 15.18
C ASP A 45 5.99 5.09 14.09
N VAL A 46 7.26 4.88 13.75
CA VAL A 46 7.69 3.85 12.79
C VAL A 46 7.20 2.46 13.23
N GLN A 47 7.33 2.12 14.50
CA GLN A 47 6.85 0.84 15.03
C GLN A 47 5.33 0.77 15.05
N GLU A 48 4.66 1.82 15.49
CA GLU A 48 3.19 1.85 15.62
C GLU A 48 2.48 1.81 14.28
N ILE A 49 3.00 2.49 13.26
CA ILE A 49 2.47 2.49 11.91
C ILE A 49 2.78 1.17 11.20
N GLY A 50 3.87 0.52 11.57
CA GLY A 50 4.35 -0.70 10.92
C GLY A 50 5.16 -0.42 9.67
N LEU A 51 6.07 0.56 9.72
CA LEU A 51 7.01 0.82 8.64
C LEU A 51 8.15 -0.19 8.67
N VAL A 52 8.52 -0.69 7.50
CA VAL A 52 9.61 -1.64 7.31
C VAL A 52 10.50 -1.18 6.16
N LYS A 53 11.70 -1.72 6.07
CA LYS A 53 12.60 -1.46 4.94
C LYS A 53 12.23 -2.35 3.76
N GLY A 54 11.97 -1.74 2.61
CA GLY A 54 11.81 -2.46 1.35
C GLY A 54 13.14 -2.89 0.74
N ALA A 55 13.07 -3.53 -0.43
CA ALA A 55 14.25 -4.06 -1.12
C ALA A 55 15.28 -2.98 -1.50
N ASN A 56 14.83 -1.76 -1.75
CA ASN A 56 15.69 -0.61 -2.08
C ASN A 56 16.22 0.14 -0.85
N GLY A 57 15.98 -0.36 0.37
CA GLY A 57 16.38 0.28 1.62
C GLY A 57 15.50 1.43 2.07
N CYS A 58 14.46 1.79 1.32
CA CYS A 58 13.51 2.82 1.72
C CYS A 58 12.42 2.25 2.63
N TYR A 59 11.88 3.11 3.51
CA TYR A 59 10.72 2.73 4.31
C TYR A 59 9.48 2.55 3.44
N VAL A 60 8.73 1.50 3.72
CA VAL A 60 7.42 1.19 3.12
C VAL A 60 6.48 0.74 4.22
N LEU A 61 5.18 0.84 3.97
CA LEU A 61 4.19 0.25 4.87
C LEU A 61 4.24 -1.27 4.77
N ALA A 62 4.20 -1.95 5.91
CA ALA A 62 4.28 -3.42 5.94
C ALA A 62 3.15 -4.06 5.13
N GLU A 63 1.94 -3.52 5.22
CA GLU A 63 0.80 -3.98 4.44
C GLU A 63 0.97 -3.81 2.94
N GLU A 64 1.64 -2.75 2.49
CA GLU A 64 1.94 -2.55 1.07
C GLU A 64 2.96 -3.56 0.57
N LEU A 65 4.00 -3.81 1.35
CA LEU A 65 5.02 -4.81 1.01
C LEU A 65 4.41 -6.21 0.94
N ARG A 66 3.54 -6.55 1.88
CA ARG A 66 2.82 -7.82 1.88
C ARG A 66 1.96 -7.98 0.63
N LEU A 67 1.20 -6.94 0.27
CA LEU A 67 0.38 -6.95 -0.94
C LEU A 67 1.22 -7.16 -2.19
N GLN A 68 2.34 -6.44 -2.33
CA GLN A 68 3.22 -6.58 -3.47
C GLN A 68 3.75 -8.01 -3.63
N ARG A 69 4.15 -8.64 -2.53
CA ARG A 69 4.60 -10.03 -2.53
C ARG A 69 3.48 -10.98 -2.95
N MET A 70 2.29 -10.79 -2.41
CA MET A 70 1.14 -11.63 -2.75
C MET A 70 0.74 -11.49 -4.22
N ILE A 71 0.79 -10.28 -4.77
CA ILE A 71 0.53 -10.07 -6.20
C ILE A 71 1.53 -10.85 -7.04
N SER A 72 2.83 -10.71 -6.76
CA SER A 72 3.86 -11.39 -7.54
C SER A 72 3.78 -12.92 -7.45
N GLU A 73 3.36 -13.45 -6.32
CA GLU A 73 3.29 -14.90 -6.09
C GLU A 73 1.97 -15.53 -6.54
N LEU A 74 0.85 -14.83 -6.38
CA LEU A 74 -0.48 -15.42 -6.49
C LEU A 74 -1.27 -14.98 -7.72
N VAL A 75 -0.98 -13.80 -8.28
CA VAL A 75 -1.79 -13.24 -9.37
C VAL A 75 -1.33 -13.78 -10.73
N VAL A 76 -2.28 -14.27 -11.49
CA VAL A 76 -2.07 -14.79 -12.85
C VAL A 76 -2.23 -13.66 -13.86
N ASP A 77 -3.32 -12.91 -13.80
CA ASP A 77 -3.58 -11.76 -14.66
C ASP A 77 -4.52 -10.76 -13.99
N ALA A 78 -4.63 -9.59 -14.59
CA ALA A 78 -5.57 -8.55 -14.19
C ALA A 78 -6.03 -7.77 -15.41
N ALA A 79 -7.28 -7.32 -15.38
CA ALA A 79 -7.88 -6.52 -16.44
C ALA A 79 -8.89 -5.53 -15.86
N ALA A 80 -9.05 -4.39 -16.52
CA ALA A 80 -10.06 -3.40 -16.14
C ALA A 80 -11.35 -3.59 -16.95
N ALA A 81 -12.48 -3.41 -16.27
CA ALA A 81 -13.81 -3.40 -16.88
C ALA A 81 -14.62 -2.26 -16.24
N GLY A 82 -14.64 -1.09 -16.89
CA GLY A 82 -15.27 0.10 -16.30
C GLY A 82 -14.62 0.50 -14.99
N HIS A 83 -15.38 0.49 -13.89
CA HIS A 83 -14.91 0.77 -12.54
C HIS A 83 -14.46 -0.48 -11.77
N LEU A 84 -14.32 -1.60 -12.44
CA LEU A 84 -13.81 -2.83 -11.84
C LEU A 84 -12.41 -3.14 -12.34
N VAL A 85 -11.59 -3.62 -11.43
CA VAL A 85 -10.37 -4.36 -11.78
C VAL A 85 -10.63 -5.82 -11.43
N VAL A 86 -10.55 -6.68 -12.44
CA VAL A 86 -10.76 -8.12 -12.30
C VAL A 86 -9.41 -8.79 -12.21
N VAL A 87 -9.15 -9.46 -11.10
CA VAL A 87 -7.87 -10.11 -10.83
C VAL A 87 -8.08 -11.61 -10.75
N HIS A 88 -7.33 -12.36 -11.56
CA HIS A 88 -7.30 -13.81 -11.47
C HIS A 88 -6.09 -14.27 -10.67
N THR A 89 -6.33 -15.18 -9.75
CA THR A 89 -5.28 -15.75 -8.88
C THR A 89 -5.16 -17.25 -9.11
N MET A 90 -4.14 -17.81 -8.50
CA MET A 90 -4.08 -19.26 -8.32
C MET A 90 -5.27 -19.72 -7.50
N GLY A 91 -5.75 -20.94 -7.76
CA GLY A 91 -6.91 -21.52 -7.08
C GLY A 91 -6.80 -21.47 -5.56
N GLY A 92 -7.87 -21.05 -4.90
CA GLY A 92 -7.94 -20.92 -3.44
C GLY A 92 -7.29 -19.69 -2.85
N SER A 93 -6.73 -18.78 -3.66
CA SER A 93 -5.93 -17.65 -3.17
C SER A 93 -6.66 -16.31 -3.18
N ALA A 94 -7.85 -16.24 -3.76
CA ALA A 94 -8.54 -14.97 -3.97
C ALA A 94 -8.89 -14.26 -2.66
N SER A 95 -9.40 -14.97 -1.66
CA SER A 95 -9.80 -14.37 -0.37
C SER A 95 -8.64 -13.74 0.37
N SER A 96 -7.48 -14.41 0.38
CA SER A 96 -6.27 -13.89 1.03
C SER A 96 -5.77 -12.62 0.34
N LEU A 97 -5.79 -12.62 -0.99
CA LEU A 97 -5.40 -11.44 -1.77
C LEU A 97 -6.37 -10.28 -1.52
N ALA A 98 -7.68 -10.53 -1.54
CA ALA A 98 -8.69 -9.51 -1.27
C ALA A 98 -8.50 -8.87 0.11
N ALA A 99 -8.23 -9.66 1.13
CA ALA A 99 -7.94 -9.16 2.48
C ALA A 99 -6.72 -8.25 2.48
N ALA A 100 -5.65 -8.64 1.78
CA ALA A 100 -4.45 -7.81 1.68
C ALA A 100 -4.69 -6.50 0.93
N ILE A 101 -5.52 -6.51 -0.12
CA ILE A 101 -5.93 -5.31 -0.84
C ILE A 101 -6.68 -4.36 0.10
N ASP A 102 -7.64 -4.87 0.85
CA ASP A 102 -8.44 -4.08 1.79
C ASP A 102 -7.56 -3.47 2.90
N GLU A 103 -6.63 -4.23 3.44
CA GLU A 103 -5.69 -3.75 4.47
C GLU A 103 -4.76 -2.63 3.95
N SER A 104 -4.38 -2.69 2.69
CA SER A 104 -3.46 -1.73 2.07
C SER A 104 -4.08 -0.37 1.82
N ARG A 105 -5.40 -0.25 1.87
CA ARG A 105 -6.13 1.00 1.64
C ARG A 105 -5.65 1.73 0.38
N LEU A 106 -5.62 1.02 -0.73
CA LEU A 106 -5.23 1.61 -2.02
C LEU A 106 -6.16 2.75 -2.39
N MET A 107 -5.57 3.84 -2.87
CA MET A 107 -6.33 5.04 -3.23
C MET A 107 -7.40 4.72 -4.28
N GLY A 108 -8.63 5.13 -3.98
CA GLY A 108 -9.77 4.96 -4.88
C GLY A 108 -10.44 3.59 -4.81
N VAL A 109 -9.88 2.63 -4.10
CA VAL A 109 -10.51 1.31 -3.90
C VAL A 109 -11.62 1.44 -2.87
N LEU A 110 -12.85 1.11 -3.29
CA LEU A 110 -14.04 1.15 -2.43
C LEU A 110 -14.24 -0.15 -1.67
N GLY A 111 -13.81 -1.26 -2.23
CA GLY A 111 -13.92 -2.57 -1.63
C GLY A 111 -13.62 -3.68 -2.61
N THR A 112 -13.62 -4.91 -2.11
CA THR A 112 -13.35 -6.11 -2.92
C THR A 112 -14.37 -7.20 -2.63
N VAL A 113 -14.56 -8.06 -3.63
CA VAL A 113 -15.31 -9.32 -3.49
C VAL A 113 -14.46 -10.43 -4.09
N ALA A 114 -14.27 -11.50 -3.35
CA ALA A 114 -13.45 -12.63 -3.77
C ALA A 114 -14.27 -13.90 -3.95
N GLY A 115 -14.02 -14.60 -5.05
CA GLY A 115 -14.41 -15.98 -5.24
C GLY A 115 -13.28 -16.93 -4.85
N ASP A 116 -13.12 -18.03 -5.56
CA ASP A 116 -12.03 -18.98 -5.33
C ASP A 116 -10.72 -18.50 -5.95
N ASP A 117 -10.76 -18.07 -7.20
CA ASP A 117 -9.60 -17.68 -8.02
C ASP A 117 -9.75 -16.29 -8.67
N THR A 118 -10.75 -15.54 -8.29
CA THR A 118 -11.06 -14.23 -8.89
C THR A 118 -11.43 -13.24 -7.82
N VAL A 119 -10.85 -12.03 -7.94
CA VAL A 119 -11.18 -10.88 -7.08
C VAL A 119 -11.74 -9.77 -7.96
N PHE A 120 -12.87 -9.20 -7.57
CA PHE A 120 -13.41 -7.98 -8.13
C PHE A 120 -13.04 -6.81 -7.21
N ILE A 121 -12.33 -5.84 -7.75
CA ILE A 121 -11.95 -4.64 -7.02
C ILE A 121 -12.82 -3.49 -7.56
N ALA A 122 -13.67 -2.93 -6.72
CA ALA A 122 -14.48 -1.77 -7.06
C ALA A 122 -13.68 -0.49 -6.84
N VAL A 123 -13.61 0.36 -7.86
CA VAL A 123 -12.78 1.57 -7.85
C VAL A 123 -13.61 2.78 -8.22
N ASP A 124 -13.36 3.92 -7.59
CA ASP A 124 -14.20 5.12 -7.66
C ASP A 124 -14.10 5.89 -8.99
N THR A 125 -12.90 6.01 -9.57
CA THR A 125 -12.66 6.77 -10.80
C THR A 125 -11.84 5.98 -11.80
N GLU A 126 -11.95 6.34 -13.09
CA GLU A 126 -11.14 5.73 -14.15
C GLU A 126 -9.64 5.96 -13.95
N GLU A 127 -9.25 7.11 -13.43
CA GLU A 127 -7.85 7.41 -13.09
C GLU A 127 -7.32 6.43 -12.05
N HIS A 128 -8.09 6.18 -11.01
CA HIS A 128 -7.69 5.22 -9.96
C HIS A 128 -7.73 3.78 -10.47
N VAL A 129 -8.65 3.43 -11.37
CA VAL A 129 -8.64 2.12 -12.05
C VAL A 129 -7.31 1.92 -12.78
N ALA A 130 -6.86 2.91 -13.54
CA ALA A 130 -5.59 2.83 -14.26
C ALA A 130 -4.40 2.62 -13.30
N ARG A 131 -4.40 3.31 -12.15
CA ARG A 131 -3.34 3.16 -11.13
C ARG A 131 -3.33 1.79 -10.49
N VAL A 132 -4.51 1.28 -10.12
CA VAL A 132 -4.64 -0.05 -9.53
C VAL A 132 -4.19 -1.11 -10.53
N LEU A 133 -4.67 -1.03 -11.77
CA LEU A 133 -4.27 -1.97 -12.82
C LEU A 133 -2.76 -1.94 -13.06
N ALA A 134 -2.16 -0.74 -13.12
CA ALA A 134 -0.72 -0.58 -13.31
C ALA A 134 0.09 -1.23 -12.18
N LEU A 135 -0.37 -1.11 -10.94
CA LEU A 135 0.25 -1.76 -9.78
C LEU A 135 0.30 -3.29 -9.98
N PHE A 136 -0.83 -3.90 -10.35
CA PHE A 136 -0.90 -5.34 -10.57
C PHE A 136 -0.03 -5.76 -11.76
N MET A 137 -0.18 -5.08 -12.89
CA MET A 137 0.58 -5.41 -14.11
C MET A 137 2.10 -5.29 -13.92
N GLY A 138 2.54 -4.35 -13.09
CA GLY A 138 3.95 -4.17 -12.78
C GLY A 138 4.54 -5.25 -11.88
N LEU A 139 3.73 -6.00 -11.17
CA LEU A 139 4.17 -7.00 -10.18
C LEU A 139 3.94 -8.45 -10.61
N ILE A 140 3.03 -8.68 -11.57
CA ILE A 140 2.71 -10.04 -12.04
C ILE A 140 3.97 -10.68 -12.62
N GLY A 141 4.29 -11.88 -12.11
CA GLY A 141 5.40 -12.69 -12.63
C GLY A 141 6.80 -12.19 -12.24
N GLN A 142 6.93 -11.31 -11.30
CA GLN A 142 8.23 -10.79 -10.82
C GLN A 142 8.81 -11.61 -9.66
N ASN A 143 8.83 -12.91 -9.76
CA ASN A 143 9.49 -13.78 -8.78
C ASN A 143 10.95 -14.00 -9.12
#